data_537533b5cfeb2402c538516badae1390
#
_entry.id   537533b5cfeb2402c538516badae1390
#
_cell.length_a   1.000
_cell.length_b   1.000
_cell.length_c   1.000
_cell.angle_alpha   90.00
_cell.angle_beta   90.00
_cell.angle_gamma   90.00
#
_symmetry.space_group_name_H-M   'P 1'
#
loop_
_entity.id
_entity.type
_entity.pdbx_description
1 polymer ?
#
loop_
_entity_poly.entity_id
_entity_poly.type
_entity_poly.pdbx_seq_one_letter_code
_entity_poly.pdbx_strand_id
1 'polypeptide(L)'
;MTDVSVIGMWSIIIAGVTIAVGSIGPALGEARALAEALSGIARQPDEAATLTRTLFVGMAMVESTAIYCLLVSLILIFANPFWKHVIDVAAKAANAGG
;
A
#
# COMPACT_ATOMS: atom_id res chain seq x y z
N MET A 1 26.29 4.67 12.27
CA MET A 1 25.47 4.00 11.23
C MET A 1 26.05 4.31 9.86
N THR A 2 26.13 3.30 9.00
CA THR A 2 26.51 3.52 7.60
C THR A 2 25.34 4.07 6.82
N ASP A 3 25.59 4.74 5.69
CA ASP A 3 24.53 5.25 4.82
C ASP A 3 23.60 4.14 4.33
N VAL A 4 24.15 2.94 4.09
CA VAL A 4 23.36 1.76 3.71
C VAL A 4 22.37 1.38 4.81
N SER A 5 22.84 1.34 6.06
CA SER A 5 21.99 1.02 7.21
C SER A 5 20.88 2.06 7.40
N VAL A 6 21.21 3.34 7.25
CA VAL A 6 20.25 4.44 7.41
C VAL A 6 19.17 4.35 6.33
N ILE A 7 19.56 4.17 5.07
CA ILE A 7 18.59 4.05 3.97
C ILE A 7 17.72 2.80 4.15
N GLY A 8 18.32 1.67 4.55
CA GLY A 8 17.57 0.45 4.80
C GLY A 8 16.53 0.62 5.90
N MET A 9 16.93 1.23 7.01
CA MET A 9 16.04 1.49 8.14
C MET A 9 14.87 2.39 7.73
N TRP A 10 15.15 3.52 7.08
CA TRP A 10 14.12 4.44 6.65
C TRP A 10 13.20 3.83 5.58
N SER A 11 13.76 3.05 4.67
CA SER A 11 12.96 2.36 3.66
C SER A 11 11.95 1.41 4.29
N ILE A 12 12.35 0.64 5.29
CA ILE A 12 11.46 -0.30 5.99
C ILE A 12 10.39 0.47 6.77
N ILE A 13 10.78 1.52 7.48
CA ILE A 13 9.83 2.33 8.26
C ILE A 13 8.79 2.96 7.33
N ILE A 14 9.23 3.60 6.26
CA ILE A 14 8.33 4.26 5.32
C ILE A 14 7.44 3.26 4.60
N ALA A 15 7.97 2.09 4.23
CA ALA A 15 7.17 1.04 3.63
C ALA A 15 6.04 0.59 4.55
N GLY A 16 6.34 0.38 5.82
CA GLY A 16 5.35 0.02 6.83
C GLY A 16 4.31 1.12 7.05
N VAL A 17 4.75 2.37 7.17
CA VAL A 17 3.84 3.52 7.33
C VAL A 17 2.97 3.69 6.09
N THR A 18 3.53 3.55 4.90
CA THR A 18 2.79 3.70 3.65
C THR A 18 1.63 2.74 3.57
N ILE A 19 1.85 1.46 3.82
CA ILE A 19 0.76 0.47 3.75
C ILE A 19 -0.20 0.62 4.93
N ALA A 20 0.27 0.94 6.12
CA ALA A 20 -0.57 1.12 7.29
C ALA A 20 -1.52 2.30 7.14
N VAL A 21 -1.00 3.47 6.78
CA VAL A 21 -1.80 4.69 6.59
C VAL A 21 -2.63 4.60 5.32
N GLY A 22 -2.02 4.10 4.24
CA GLY A 22 -2.69 3.99 2.94
C GLY A 22 -3.86 3.02 2.93
N SER A 23 -3.89 2.04 3.82
CA SER A 23 -5.01 1.08 3.92
C SER A 23 -6.17 1.59 4.76
N ILE A 24 -6.00 2.66 5.54
CA ILE A 24 -7.07 3.21 6.39
C ILE A 24 -8.23 3.73 5.55
N GLY A 25 -7.93 4.52 4.50
CA GLY A 25 -8.95 5.06 3.62
C GLY A 25 -9.81 3.98 2.97
N PRO A 26 -9.22 3.02 2.24
CA PRO A 26 -9.95 1.91 1.66
C PRO A 26 -10.74 1.10 2.69
N ALA A 27 -10.17 0.82 3.86
CA ALA A 27 -10.85 0.07 4.90
C ALA A 27 -12.12 0.79 5.38
N LEU A 28 -12.04 2.09 5.62
CA LEU A 28 -13.20 2.90 6.03
C LEU A 28 -14.23 3.00 4.90
N GLY A 29 -13.77 3.17 3.65
CA GLY A 29 -14.64 3.21 2.49
C GLY A 29 -15.40 1.91 2.30
N GLU A 30 -14.73 0.78 2.41
CA GLU A 30 -15.35 -0.54 2.32
C GLU A 30 -16.36 -0.77 3.44
N ALA A 31 -16.02 -0.40 4.68
CA ALA A 31 -16.91 -0.54 5.81
C ALA A 31 -18.21 0.24 5.61
N ARG A 32 -18.10 1.49 5.13
CA ARG A 32 -19.26 2.32 4.84
C ARG A 32 -20.08 1.77 3.69
N ALA A 33 -19.43 1.37 2.61
CA ALA A 33 -20.10 0.79 1.45
C ALA A 33 -20.87 -0.47 1.82
N LEU A 34 -20.26 -1.34 2.62
CA LEU A 34 -20.90 -2.56 3.08
C LEU A 34 -22.11 -2.25 3.95
N ALA A 35 -21.98 -1.31 4.89
CA ALA A 35 -23.08 -0.92 5.76
C ALA A 35 -24.27 -0.36 4.95
N GLU A 36 -23.98 0.52 3.99
CA GLU A 36 -25.02 1.10 3.11
C GLU A 36 -25.68 0.04 2.23
N ALA A 37 -24.88 -0.89 1.68
CA ALA A 37 -25.41 -1.96 0.84
C ALA A 37 -26.31 -2.91 1.63
N LEU A 38 -25.92 -3.30 2.84
CA LEU A 38 -26.74 -4.15 3.70
C LEU A 38 -28.04 -3.46 4.09
N SER A 39 -27.99 -2.16 4.38
CA SER A 39 -29.17 -1.34 4.64
C SER A 39 -30.09 -1.29 3.43
N GLY A 40 -29.52 -1.13 2.23
CA GLY A 40 -30.28 -1.13 0.98
C GLY A 40 -30.95 -2.46 0.70
N ILE A 41 -30.25 -3.57 0.94
CA ILE A 41 -30.80 -4.92 0.77
C ILE A 41 -31.97 -5.15 1.75
N ALA A 42 -31.83 -4.69 2.98
CA ALA A 42 -32.87 -4.80 3.97
C ALA A 42 -34.15 -4.05 3.58
N ARG A 43 -34.00 -2.88 2.92
CA ARG A 43 -35.15 -2.11 2.44
C ARG A 43 -35.73 -2.63 1.13
N GLN A 44 -34.89 -3.16 0.26
CA GLN A 44 -35.27 -3.64 -1.07
C GLN A 44 -34.69 -5.03 -1.32
N PRO A 45 -35.26 -6.08 -0.69
CA PRO A 45 -34.71 -7.44 -0.86
C PRO A 45 -34.72 -7.92 -2.33
N ASP A 46 -35.61 -7.42 -3.15
CA ASP A 46 -35.70 -7.78 -4.56
C ASP A 46 -34.47 -7.30 -5.36
N GLU A 47 -33.77 -6.30 -4.87
CA GLU A 47 -32.59 -5.73 -5.50
C GLU A 47 -31.27 -6.30 -4.91
N ALA A 48 -31.35 -7.33 -4.06
CA ALA A 48 -30.18 -7.88 -3.37
C ALA A 48 -29.09 -8.31 -4.36
N ALA A 49 -29.44 -8.95 -5.47
CA ALA A 49 -28.48 -9.40 -6.46
C ALA A 49 -27.74 -8.23 -7.12
N THR A 50 -28.48 -7.18 -7.49
CA THR A 50 -27.91 -5.98 -8.13
C THR A 50 -27.03 -5.22 -7.15
N LEU A 51 -27.51 -5.02 -5.92
CA LEU A 51 -26.75 -4.31 -4.89
C LEU A 51 -25.46 -5.04 -4.53
N THR A 52 -25.51 -6.36 -4.38
CA THR A 52 -24.35 -7.20 -4.09
C THR A 52 -23.31 -7.12 -5.21
N ARG A 53 -23.74 -7.21 -6.46
CA ARG A 53 -22.87 -7.15 -7.61
C ARG A 53 -22.17 -5.79 -7.70
N THR A 54 -22.92 -4.70 -7.55
CA THR A 54 -22.40 -3.34 -7.57
C THR A 54 -21.42 -3.13 -6.40
N LEU A 55 -21.75 -3.66 -5.23
CA LEU A 55 -20.90 -3.59 -4.05
C LEU A 55 -19.54 -4.23 -4.31
N PHE A 56 -19.51 -5.45 -4.86
CA PHE A 56 -18.25 -6.14 -5.14
C PHE A 56 -17.37 -5.38 -6.13
N VAL A 57 -17.96 -4.82 -7.18
CA VAL A 57 -17.22 -4.02 -8.16
C VAL A 57 -16.66 -2.75 -7.48
N GLY A 58 -17.47 -2.07 -6.71
CA GLY A 58 -17.05 -0.87 -5.99
C GLY A 58 -15.95 -1.15 -4.97
N MET A 59 -16.08 -2.24 -4.22
CA MET A 59 -15.07 -2.65 -3.25
C MET A 59 -13.75 -3.00 -3.93
N ALA A 60 -13.78 -3.67 -5.07
CA ALA A 60 -12.59 -3.99 -5.84
C ALA A 60 -11.84 -2.72 -6.27
N MET A 61 -12.57 -1.70 -6.69
CA MET A 61 -11.98 -0.40 -7.07
C MET A 61 -11.39 0.33 -5.87
N VAL A 62 -12.04 0.29 -4.72
CA VAL A 62 -11.54 0.90 -3.48
C VAL A 62 -10.27 0.16 -3.03
N GLU A 63 -10.27 -1.16 -3.11
CA GLU A 63 -9.12 -1.99 -2.75
C GLU A 63 -7.89 -1.70 -3.60
N SER A 64 -8.08 -1.24 -4.84
CA SER A 64 -6.97 -0.86 -5.73
C SER A 64 -6.08 0.20 -5.10
N THR A 65 -6.61 1.12 -4.32
CA THR A 65 -5.83 2.14 -3.62
C THR A 65 -4.85 1.50 -2.62
N ALA A 66 -5.32 0.51 -1.85
CA ALA A 66 -4.45 -0.22 -0.93
C ALA A 66 -3.39 -1.02 -1.69
N ILE A 67 -3.74 -1.58 -2.83
CA ILE A 67 -2.79 -2.31 -3.69
C ILE A 67 -1.70 -1.38 -4.19
N TYR A 68 -2.01 -0.14 -4.58
CA TYR A 68 -1.00 0.84 -4.97
C TYR A 68 -0.05 1.16 -3.82
N CYS A 69 -0.57 1.34 -2.60
CA CYS A 69 0.26 1.56 -1.42
C CYS A 69 1.17 0.36 -1.15
N LEU A 70 0.64 -0.85 -1.29
CA LEU A 70 1.43 -2.08 -1.17
C LEU A 70 2.54 -2.13 -2.21
N LEU A 71 2.25 -1.76 -3.47
CA LEU A 71 3.23 -1.73 -4.53
C LEU A 71 4.38 -0.79 -4.19
N VAL A 72 4.07 0.42 -3.73
CA VAL A 72 5.10 1.38 -3.30
C VAL A 72 5.93 0.80 -2.15
N SER A 73 5.28 0.18 -1.17
CA SER A 73 5.98 -0.46 -0.05
C SER A 73 6.93 -1.56 -0.51
N LEU A 74 6.50 -2.39 -1.46
CA LEU A 74 7.33 -3.47 -2.01
C LEU A 74 8.52 -2.91 -2.79
N ILE A 75 8.33 -1.83 -3.54
CA ILE A 75 9.42 -1.16 -4.25
C ILE A 75 10.46 -0.64 -3.25
N LEU A 76 10.03 -0.03 -2.17
CA LEU A 76 10.95 0.49 -1.15
C LEU A 76 11.73 -0.63 -0.45
N ILE A 77 11.12 -1.79 -0.28
CA ILE A 77 11.78 -2.92 0.39
C ILE A 77 12.71 -3.67 -0.55
N PHE A 78 12.24 -4.01 -1.76
CA PHE A 78 12.93 -4.97 -2.64
C PHE A 78 13.61 -4.35 -3.85
N ALA A 79 13.15 -3.18 -4.33
CA ALA A 79 13.64 -2.58 -5.56
C ALA A 79 13.91 -1.08 -5.40
N ASN A 80 14.35 -0.67 -4.22
CA ASN A 80 14.62 0.72 -3.90
C ASN A 80 15.76 1.27 -4.79
N PRO A 81 15.52 2.25 -5.67
CA PRO A 81 16.57 2.77 -6.54
C PRO A 81 17.69 3.49 -5.78
N PHE A 82 17.40 4.06 -4.62
CA PHE A 82 18.41 4.70 -3.79
C PHE A 82 19.36 3.71 -3.13
N TRP A 83 18.88 2.50 -2.88
CA TRP A 83 19.67 1.43 -2.27
C TRP A 83 20.89 1.08 -3.13
N LYS A 84 20.67 0.88 -4.42
CA LYS A 84 21.75 0.58 -5.36
C LYS A 84 22.73 1.74 -5.44
N HIS A 85 22.24 2.97 -5.52
CA HIS A 85 23.09 4.18 -5.57
C HIS A 85 24.00 4.26 -4.35
N VAL A 86 23.47 4.03 -3.14
CA VAL A 86 24.26 4.07 -1.92
C VAL A 86 25.32 2.98 -1.89
N ILE A 87 25.00 1.78 -2.34
CA ILE A 87 25.97 0.68 -2.43
C ILE A 87 27.09 1.05 -3.40
N ASP A 88 26.77 1.60 -4.56
CA ASP A 88 27.76 2.02 -5.56
C ASP A 88 28.68 3.12 -5.02
N VAL A 89 28.12 4.11 -4.32
CA VAL A 89 28.89 5.19 -3.70
C VAL A 89 29.81 4.65 -2.61
N ALA A 90 29.32 3.75 -1.78
CA ALA A 90 30.12 3.12 -0.72
C ALA A 90 31.26 2.29 -1.29
N ALA A 91 31.01 1.55 -2.39
CA ALA A 91 32.05 0.77 -3.05
C ALA A 91 33.14 1.64 -3.66
N LYS A 92 32.76 2.77 -4.28
CA LYS A 92 33.72 3.74 -4.82
C LYS A 92 34.56 4.38 -3.73
N ALA A 93 33.97 4.73 -2.62
CA ALA A 93 34.68 5.30 -1.48
C ALA A 93 35.69 4.30 -0.91
N ALA A 94 35.34 3.03 -0.80
CA ALA A 94 36.24 1.98 -0.33
C ALA A 94 37.42 1.78 -1.28
N ASN A 95 37.18 1.80 -2.60
CA ASN A 95 38.23 1.65 -3.60
C ASN A 95 39.15 2.88 -3.66
N ALA A 96 38.62 4.09 -3.44
CA ALA A 96 39.40 5.30 -3.40
C ALA A 96 40.30 5.38 -2.15
N GLY A 97 39.89 4.79 -1.05
CA GLY A 97 40.67 4.75 0.18
C GLY A 97 41.74 3.68 0.22
N GLY A 98 41.69 2.76 -0.73
CA GLY A 98 42.66 1.67 -0.85
C GLY A 98 43.58 1.86 -2.01
#